data_a0c6536fdf6041dcea161377f0b1c4ed
#
_entry.id   a0c6536fdf6041dcea161377f0b1c4ed
#
_cell.length_a   1.000
_cell.length_b   1.000
_cell.length_c   1.000
_cell.angle_alpha   90.00
_cell.angle_beta   90.00
_cell.angle_gamma   90.00
#
_symmetry.space_group_name_H-M   'P 1'
#
loop_
_entity.id
_entity.type
_entity.pdbx_description
1 polymer ?
#
loop_
_entity_poly.entity_id
_entity_poly.type
_entity_poly.pdbx_seq_one_letter_code
_entity_poly.pdbx_strand_id
1 'polypeptide(L)'
;MRRLGARTRFGAVLAGVAFVTVGAAALAGGPASAETVPEAGVSDAQAGGCPNGCVRVLDVSGLIDPVVVAFLEQGITEAETTPGTVGVVLELNSDGVVVSDERLARLARRLHRSTVQVSAWIGPSGATARGGAAELVAIVGHSSIAPGSTIGDVGAQRLPVEEFGHLFDGKATALHTSTVGAAKAVAAGVVDRQAPTAGDHLVGLDGVETKTVKGKGGELRRQPVTRAVIAKLPLFDQLFHTVASPAVAYLLLGVGIGLLIFEFFTAGVGV
;
A
#
# COMPACT_ATOMS: atom_id res chain seq x y z
N MET A 1 -41.57 -8.47 63.88
CA MET A 1 -42.01 -9.81 63.40
C MET A 1 -41.56 -10.01 61.96
N ARG A 2 -41.01 -11.21 61.68
CA ARG A 2 -40.66 -11.87 60.43
C ARG A 2 -39.42 -11.38 59.66
N ARG A 3 -38.35 -12.16 59.82
CA ARG A 3 -37.20 -12.34 58.95
C ARG A 3 -37.60 -13.08 57.65
N LEU A 4 -36.96 -12.75 56.54
CA LEU A 4 -36.63 -13.69 55.43
C LEU A 4 -35.46 -13.04 54.73
N GLY A 5 -34.43 -13.55 54.60
CA GLY A 5 -33.50 -14.54 54.22
C GLY A 5 -33.44 -14.67 52.69
N ALA A 6 -32.49 -13.94 51.98
CA ALA A 6 -32.19 -14.16 50.59
C ALA A 6 -30.78 -14.74 50.45
N ARG A 7 -30.68 -16.01 50.06
CA ARG A 7 -29.46 -16.74 49.74
C ARG A 7 -28.90 -16.30 48.39
N THR A 8 -27.70 -15.78 48.39
CA THR A 8 -26.91 -15.52 47.21
C THR A 8 -26.35 -16.85 46.70
N ARG A 9 -26.75 -17.28 45.51
CA ARG A 9 -26.13 -18.41 44.78
C ARG A 9 -25.02 -17.85 43.87
N PHE A 10 -23.79 -18.16 44.22
CA PHE A 10 -22.61 -18.04 43.33
C PHE A 10 -22.72 -19.16 42.26
N GLY A 11 -22.96 -18.77 41.02
CA GLY A 11 -22.85 -19.64 39.86
C GLY A 11 -21.43 -19.54 39.30
N ALA A 12 -20.68 -20.64 39.45
CA ALA A 12 -19.38 -20.81 38.78
C ALA A 12 -19.62 -21.06 37.29
N VAL A 13 -19.12 -20.17 36.43
CA VAL A 13 -19.06 -20.42 34.99
C VAL A 13 -17.72 -21.07 34.70
N LEU A 14 -17.72 -22.36 34.47
CA LEU A 14 -16.59 -23.10 33.91
C LEU A 14 -16.55 -22.86 32.41
N ALA A 15 -15.59 -22.08 31.91
CA ALA A 15 -15.27 -21.99 30.50
C ALA A 15 -14.39 -23.21 30.12
N GLY A 16 -14.98 -24.15 29.36
CA GLY A 16 -14.26 -25.28 28.82
C GLY A 16 -13.36 -24.86 27.67
N VAL A 17 -12.06 -25.07 27.83
CA VAL A 17 -11.07 -25.00 26.74
C VAL A 17 -11.05 -26.38 26.07
N ALA A 18 -11.53 -26.45 24.82
CA ALA A 18 -11.45 -27.66 24.02
C ALA A 18 -10.03 -27.84 23.48
N PHE A 19 -9.29 -28.79 23.99
CA PHE A 19 -8.04 -29.28 23.40
C PHE A 19 -8.38 -30.17 22.20
N VAL A 20 -8.01 -29.77 21.01
CA VAL A 20 -8.03 -30.61 19.82
C VAL A 20 -6.75 -31.43 19.81
N THR A 21 -6.85 -32.69 20.22
CA THR A 21 -5.77 -33.67 20.05
C THR A 21 -5.84 -34.25 18.63
N VAL A 22 -4.84 -33.93 17.81
CA VAL A 22 -4.64 -34.56 16.50
C VAL A 22 -4.03 -35.95 16.73
N GLY A 23 -4.85 -36.98 16.54
CA GLY A 23 -4.43 -38.39 16.58
C GLY A 23 -3.63 -38.74 15.32
N ALA A 24 -2.40 -39.21 15.48
CA ALA A 24 -1.61 -39.82 14.43
C ALA A 24 -2.11 -41.23 14.14
N ALA A 25 -2.81 -41.43 13.01
CA ALA A 25 -3.08 -42.74 12.46
C ALA A 25 -2.03 -43.09 11.41
N ALA A 26 -1.12 -44.00 11.73
CA ALA A 26 -0.20 -44.59 10.77
C ALA A 26 -0.99 -45.63 9.91
N LEU A 27 -1.14 -45.33 8.62
CA LEU A 27 -1.53 -46.32 7.61
C LEU A 27 -0.38 -46.50 6.62
N ALA A 28 0.20 -47.68 6.62
CA ALA A 28 1.12 -48.17 5.61
C ALA A 28 0.36 -48.40 4.29
N GLY A 29 0.85 -47.85 3.19
CA GLY A 29 0.30 -48.04 1.85
C GLY A 29 1.18 -47.47 0.78
N GLY A 30 1.79 -48.29 -0.01
CA GLY A 30 2.36 -48.32 -1.34
C GLY A 30 2.89 -47.03 -2.01
N PRO A 31 3.83 -47.16 -2.96
CA PRO A 31 4.38 -46.03 -3.67
C PRO A 31 3.34 -45.42 -4.61
N ALA A 32 2.67 -44.37 -4.17
CA ALA A 32 1.88 -43.52 -5.03
C ALA A 32 2.85 -42.55 -5.75
N SER A 33 2.78 -42.59 -7.06
CA SER A 33 3.44 -41.65 -7.97
C SER A 33 3.21 -40.24 -7.46
N ALA A 34 4.30 -39.51 -7.25
CA ALA A 34 4.25 -38.10 -6.93
C ALA A 34 3.66 -37.36 -8.15
N GLU A 35 2.36 -37.10 -8.09
CA GLU A 35 1.74 -36.07 -8.89
C GLU A 35 2.33 -34.74 -8.38
N THR A 36 3.24 -34.19 -9.13
CA THR A 36 3.74 -32.83 -8.95
C THR A 36 2.53 -31.90 -8.99
N VAL A 37 2.07 -31.48 -7.80
CA VAL A 37 1.22 -30.30 -7.67
C VAL A 37 2.02 -29.18 -8.34
N PRO A 38 1.48 -28.51 -9.37
CA PRO A 38 2.15 -27.36 -9.92
C PRO A 38 2.23 -26.35 -8.76
N GLU A 39 3.45 -26.10 -8.30
CA GLU A 39 3.81 -24.93 -7.53
C GLU A 39 3.16 -23.76 -8.26
N ALA A 40 2.22 -23.07 -7.61
CA ALA A 40 1.60 -21.88 -8.14
C ALA A 40 2.74 -20.90 -8.41
N GLY A 41 3.18 -20.88 -9.66
CA GLY A 41 4.32 -20.13 -10.11
C GLY A 41 4.16 -18.69 -9.66
N VAL A 42 5.10 -18.23 -8.87
CA VAL A 42 5.49 -16.83 -8.87
C VAL A 42 5.67 -16.52 -10.35
N SER A 43 4.74 -15.74 -10.90
CA SER A 43 4.70 -15.45 -12.34
C SER A 43 6.06 -14.92 -12.74
N ASP A 44 6.77 -15.66 -13.58
CA ASP A 44 7.97 -15.25 -14.33
C ASP A 44 7.65 -14.09 -15.32
N ALA A 45 6.95 -13.07 -14.85
CA ALA A 45 6.70 -11.83 -15.58
C ALA A 45 7.96 -10.93 -15.62
N GLN A 46 9.07 -11.36 -15.01
CA GLN A 46 10.26 -10.52 -14.82
C GLN A 46 11.38 -10.76 -15.85
N ALA A 47 11.33 -11.82 -16.66
CA ALA A 47 12.43 -12.16 -17.57
C ALA A 47 12.20 -11.72 -19.04
N GLY A 48 11.05 -11.19 -19.39
CA GLY A 48 10.78 -10.70 -20.74
C GLY A 48 10.66 -9.18 -20.74
N GLY A 49 11.52 -8.48 -21.49
CA GLY A 49 11.33 -7.04 -21.76
C GLY A 49 9.92 -6.74 -22.26
N CYS A 50 9.58 -5.48 -22.37
CA CYS A 50 8.26 -5.00 -22.80
C CYS A 50 8.29 -4.70 -24.33
N PRO A 51 8.18 -5.70 -25.21
CA PRO A 51 8.39 -5.50 -26.65
C PRO A 51 7.42 -4.52 -27.29
N ASN A 52 6.25 -4.35 -26.70
CA ASN A 52 5.22 -3.38 -27.13
C ASN A 52 5.03 -2.23 -26.13
N GLY A 53 6.04 -1.96 -25.33
CA GLY A 53 5.96 -1.01 -24.25
C GLY A 53 5.19 -1.55 -23.02
N CYS A 54 5.62 -1.17 -21.82
CA CYS A 54 4.85 -1.40 -20.60
C CYS A 54 5.00 -0.24 -19.62
N VAL A 55 4.03 -0.11 -18.73
CA VAL A 55 4.07 0.78 -17.57
C VAL A 55 4.12 -0.08 -16.32
N ARG A 56 5.07 0.20 -15.44
CA ARG A 56 5.14 -0.45 -14.14
C ARG A 56 4.27 0.30 -13.15
N VAL A 57 3.32 -0.37 -12.53
CA VAL A 57 2.47 0.19 -11.48
C VAL A 57 2.95 -0.34 -10.14
N LEU A 58 3.36 0.55 -9.25
CA LEU A 58 3.81 0.24 -7.89
C LEU A 58 2.67 0.56 -6.92
N ASP A 59 2.09 -0.48 -6.33
CA ASP A 59 1.00 -0.35 -5.34
C ASP A 59 1.59 0.07 -3.99
N VAL A 60 1.18 1.23 -3.51
CA VAL A 60 1.63 1.85 -2.25
C VAL A 60 0.42 2.04 -1.35
N SER A 61 0.18 1.09 -0.47
CA SER A 61 -0.93 1.09 0.47
C SER A 61 -0.42 1.17 1.92
N GLY A 62 -1.08 1.99 2.74
CA GLY A 62 -0.72 2.20 4.15
C GLY A 62 0.39 3.25 4.33
N LEU A 63 1.12 3.18 5.45
CA LEU A 63 2.20 4.12 5.74
C LEU A 63 3.44 3.81 4.91
N ILE A 64 4.07 4.85 4.38
CA ILE A 64 5.35 4.72 3.68
C ILE A 64 6.48 4.60 4.72
N ASP A 65 6.84 3.37 4.99
CA ASP A 65 7.90 2.94 5.90
C ASP A 65 9.21 2.58 5.15
N PRO A 66 10.28 2.15 5.85
CA PRO A 66 11.52 1.77 5.18
C PRO A 66 11.38 0.62 4.16
N VAL A 67 10.42 -0.29 4.36
CA VAL A 67 10.18 -1.43 3.45
C VAL A 67 9.55 -0.92 2.15
N VAL A 68 8.51 -0.07 2.27
CA VAL A 68 7.87 0.57 1.12
C VAL A 68 8.86 1.45 0.34
N VAL A 69 9.72 2.21 1.03
CA VAL A 69 10.76 3.00 0.36
C VAL A 69 11.71 2.12 -0.44
N ALA A 70 12.18 1.01 0.14
CA ALA A 70 13.06 0.06 -0.58
C ALA A 70 12.35 -0.55 -1.80
N PHE A 71 11.09 -0.93 -1.66
CA PHE A 71 10.24 -1.43 -2.76
C PHE A 71 10.11 -0.41 -3.89
N LEU A 72 9.88 0.86 -3.58
CA LEU A 72 9.80 1.93 -4.58
C LEU A 72 11.15 2.13 -5.29
N GLU A 73 12.25 2.23 -4.54
CA GLU A 73 13.61 2.36 -5.10
C GLU A 73 13.95 1.20 -6.03
N GLN A 74 13.61 -0.03 -5.64
CA GLN A 74 13.80 -1.23 -6.46
C GLN A 74 12.91 -1.20 -7.70
N GLY A 75 11.62 -0.89 -7.57
CA GLY A 75 10.67 -0.84 -8.68
C GLY A 75 11.08 0.18 -9.75
N ILE A 76 11.62 1.34 -9.34
CA ILE A 76 12.19 2.33 -10.27
C ILE A 76 13.42 1.76 -10.98
N THR A 77 14.34 1.12 -10.24
CA THR A 77 15.55 0.53 -10.82
C THR A 77 15.21 -0.55 -11.85
N GLU A 78 14.23 -1.40 -11.53
CA GLU A 78 13.74 -2.42 -12.45
C GLU A 78 13.08 -1.81 -13.70
N ALA A 79 12.34 -0.70 -13.53
CA ALA A 79 11.73 0.02 -14.66
C ALA A 79 12.80 0.59 -15.60
N GLU A 80 13.85 1.19 -15.05
CA GLU A 80 14.95 1.78 -15.82
C GLU A 80 15.79 0.73 -16.56
N THR A 81 15.91 -0.47 -15.98
CA THR A 81 16.72 -1.55 -16.54
C THR A 81 15.94 -2.48 -17.48
N THR A 82 14.60 -2.41 -17.46
CA THR A 82 13.74 -3.23 -18.31
C THR A 82 13.51 -2.54 -19.66
N PRO A 83 14.04 -3.09 -20.78
CA PRO A 83 13.83 -2.50 -22.09
C PRO A 83 12.36 -2.39 -22.46
N GLY A 84 11.95 -1.24 -23.01
CA GLY A 84 10.57 -0.97 -23.42
C GLY A 84 9.68 -0.46 -22.28
N THR A 85 10.21 -0.22 -21.07
CA THR A 85 9.44 0.46 -20.04
C THR A 85 9.19 1.92 -20.43
N VAL A 86 7.92 2.30 -20.53
CA VAL A 86 7.47 3.66 -20.87
C VAL A 86 7.45 4.56 -19.64
N GLY A 87 7.11 4.02 -18.47
CA GLY A 87 7.05 4.79 -17.23
C GLY A 87 6.70 3.97 -16.01
N VAL A 88 6.70 4.64 -14.87
CA VAL A 88 6.31 4.13 -13.56
C VAL A 88 5.11 4.92 -13.06
N VAL A 89 4.11 4.23 -12.52
CA VAL A 89 2.96 4.81 -11.82
C VAL A 89 3.04 4.42 -10.36
N LEU A 90 3.04 5.39 -9.47
CA LEU A 90 2.80 5.18 -8.05
C LEU A 90 1.28 5.18 -7.82
N GLU A 91 0.70 4.02 -7.56
CA GLU A 91 -0.69 3.90 -7.11
C GLU A 91 -0.72 4.13 -5.60
N LEU A 92 -1.20 5.31 -5.18
CA LEU A 92 -1.06 5.79 -3.81
C LEU A 92 -2.38 5.71 -3.04
N ASN A 93 -2.33 5.04 -1.90
CA ASN A 93 -3.32 5.08 -0.84
C ASN A 93 -2.59 5.08 0.51
N SER A 94 -2.10 6.25 0.94
CA SER A 94 -1.20 6.37 2.10
C SER A 94 -1.61 7.50 3.04
N ASP A 95 -1.67 7.17 4.32
CA ASP A 95 -1.95 8.12 5.41
C ASP A 95 -0.69 8.88 5.89
N GLY A 96 0.47 8.64 5.29
CA GLY A 96 1.69 9.37 5.61
C GLY A 96 2.98 8.59 5.44
N VAL A 97 4.06 9.22 5.90
CA VAL A 97 5.43 8.70 5.79
C VAL A 97 6.06 8.62 7.17
N VAL A 98 6.61 7.45 7.53
CA VAL A 98 7.23 7.18 8.84
C VAL A 98 8.74 6.97 8.77
N VAL A 99 9.38 7.39 7.69
CA VAL A 99 10.85 7.45 7.59
C VAL A 99 11.37 8.83 7.96
N SER A 100 12.70 8.96 8.17
CA SER A 100 13.33 10.26 8.41
C SER A 100 13.24 11.18 7.19
N ASP A 101 13.37 12.50 7.42
CA ASP A 101 13.29 13.49 6.35
C ASP A 101 14.41 13.30 5.31
N GLU A 102 15.62 12.89 5.75
CA GLU A 102 16.71 12.57 4.83
C GLU A 102 16.40 11.36 3.94
N ARG A 103 15.70 10.34 4.49
CA ARG A 103 15.29 9.19 3.70
C ARG A 103 14.19 9.56 2.72
N LEU A 104 13.22 10.36 3.14
CA LEU A 104 12.18 10.88 2.27
C LEU A 104 12.78 11.74 1.15
N ALA A 105 13.71 12.62 1.47
CA ALA A 105 14.39 13.46 0.48
C ALA A 105 15.22 12.62 -0.53
N ARG A 106 15.87 11.53 -0.08
CA ARG A 106 16.56 10.62 -1.00
C ARG A 106 15.59 9.93 -1.97
N LEU A 107 14.45 9.44 -1.45
CA LEU A 107 13.40 8.87 -2.30
C LEU A 107 12.88 9.90 -3.29
N ALA A 108 12.59 11.12 -2.84
CA ALA A 108 12.12 12.21 -3.69
C ALA A 108 13.11 12.50 -4.84
N ARG A 109 14.41 12.57 -4.54
CA ARG A 109 15.45 12.71 -5.56
C ARG A 109 15.48 11.53 -6.53
N ARG A 110 15.30 10.32 -6.02
CA ARG A 110 15.28 9.11 -6.84
C ARG A 110 14.12 9.11 -7.83
N LEU A 111 12.92 9.53 -7.38
CA LEU A 111 11.74 9.71 -8.23
C LEU A 111 11.96 10.80 -9.27
N HIS A 112 12.48 11.96 -8.85
CA HIS A 112 12.64 13.14 -9.73
C HIS A 112 13.75 12.95 -10.78
N ARG A 113 14.79 12.18 -10.47
CA ARG A 113 15.94 11.92 -11.36
C ARG A 113 15.83 10.62 -12.15
N SER A 114 14.69 9.94 -12.08
CA SER A 114 14.47 8.70 -12.83
C SER A 114 14.60 8.95 -14.33
N THR A 115 15.24 8.02 -15.04
CA THR A 115 15.39 8.06 -16.49
C THR A 115 14.11 7.68 -17.21
N VAL A 116 13.17 7.03 -16.51
CA VAL A 116 11.81 6.76 -17.00
C VAL A 116 10.84 7.74 -16.34
N GLN A 117 9.77 8.08 -17.04
CA GLN A 117 8.72 8.94 -16.51
C GLN A 117 8.11 8.35 -15.25
N VAL A 118 8.09 9.11 -14.15
CA VAL A 118 7.38 8.75 -12.91
C VAL A 118 6.15 9.61 -12.76
N SER A 119 5.03 8.96 -12.49
CA SER A 119 3.73 9.59 -12.26
C SER A 119 3.07 9.07 -10.99
N ALA A 120 2.07 9.77 -10.48
CA ALA A 120 1.31 9.34 -9.29
C ALA A 120 -0.19 9.36 -9.57
N TRP A 121 -0.86 8.29 -9.16
CA TRP A 121 -2.31 8.19 -9.16
C TRP A 121 -2.80 7.95 -7.73
N ILE A 122 -3.56 8.88 -7.20
CA ILE A 122 -4.21 8.71 -5.89
C ILE A 122 -5.50 7.94 -6.12
N GLY A 123 -5.45 6.66 -5.85
CA GLY A 123 -6.52 5.70 -6.16
C GLY A 123 -6.35 4.38 -5.41
N PRO A 124 -7.39 3.54 -5.48
CA PRO A 124 -8.71 3.76 -6.10
C PRO A 124 -9.58 4.78 -5.36
N SER A 125 -10.84 4.95 -5.78
CA SER A 125 -11.79 5.87 -5.14
C SER A 125 -11.86 5.67 -3.63
N GLY A 126 -11.75 6.76 -2.87
CA GLY A 126 -11.63 6.75 -1.41
C GLY A 126 -10.19 6.68 -0.89
N ALA A 127 -9.20 6.60 -1.78
CA ALA A 127 -7.79 6.62 -1.40
C ALA A 127 -7.38 7.98 -0.81
N THR A 128 -6.30 7.98 -0.06
CA THR A 128 -5.71 9.17 0.55
C THR A 128 -4.24 9.31 0.17
N ALA A 129 -3.75 10.56 0.09
CA ALA A 129 -2.33 10.87 0.07
C ALA A 129 -2.08 11.99 1.09
N ARG A 130 -1.54 11.64 2.27
CA ARG A 130 -1.35 12.58 3.37
C ARG A 130 0.12 12.80 3.72
N GLY A 131 0.42 13.93 4.34
CA GLY A 131 1.75 14.26 4.82
C GLY A 131 2.81 14.15 3.72
N GLY A 132 3.91 13.47 4.00
CA GLY A 132 4.98 13.25 3.03
C GLY A 132 4.55 12.49 1.77
N ALA A 133 3.47 11.68 1.81
CA ALA A 133 2.93 11.06 0.60
C ALA A 133 2.33 12.11 -0.36
N ALA A 134 1.67 13.14 0.16
CA ALA A 134 1.20 14.26 -0.65
C ALA A 134 2.37 15.07 -1.24
N GLU A 135 3.48 15.21 -0.50
CA GLU A 135 4.69 15.85 -1.02
C GLU A 135 5.28 15.05 -2.19
N LEU A 136 5.31 13.71 -2.11
CA LEU A 136 5.77 12.87 -3.21
C LEU A 136 4.89 13.03 -4.47
N VAL A 137 3.57 13.20 -4.31
CA VAL A 137 2.68 13.49 -5.46
C VAL A 137 3.00 14.84 -6.08
N ALA A 138 3.34 15.84 -5.28
CA ALA A 138 3.60 17.19 -5.78
C ALA A 138 4.90 17.32 -6.60
N ILE A 139 5.85 16.40 -6.42
CA ILE A 139 7.16 16.44 -7.09
C ILE A 139 7.24 15.59 -8.36
N VAL A 140 6.28 14.71 -8.64
CA VAL A 140 6.27 13.91 -9.88
C VAL A 140 5.74 14.73 -11.06
N GLY A 141 6.17 14.36 -12.27
CA GLY A 141 5.84 15.11 -13.49
C GLY A 141 4.37 15.05 -13.88
N HIS A 142 3.67 13.97 -13.55
CA HIS A 142 2.25 13.78 -13.86
C HIS A 142 1.52 13.18 -12.67
N SER A 143 0.40 13.77 -12.31
CA SER A 143 -0.40 13.34 -11.18
C SER A 143 -1.89 13.29 -11.51
N SER A 144 -2.60 12.36 -10.91
CA SER A 144 -4.06 12.36 -10.96
C SER A 144 -4.68 11.75 -9.72
N ILE A 145 -5.97 11.97 -9.55
CA ILE A 145 -6.72 11.58 -8.38
C ILE A 145 -8.06 10.95 -8.76
N ALA A 146 -8.40 9.85 -8.12
CA ALA A 146 -9.71 9.22 -8.30
C ALA A 146 -10.82 10.04 -7.61
N PRO A 147 -12.04 10.07 -8.14
CA PRO A 147 -13.18 10.69 -7.46
C PRO A 147 -13.39 10.08 -6.07
N GLY A 148 -13.66 10.93 -5.07
CA GLY A 148 -13.81 10.49 -3.69
C GLY A 148 -12.51 10.33 -2.90
N SER A 149 -11.36 10.44 -3.58
CA SER A 149 -10.05 10.44 -2.91
C SER A 149 -9.66 11.84 -2.44
N THR A 150 -8.67 11.91 -1.54
CA THR A 150 -8.21 13.14 -0.92
C THR A 150 -6.69 13.24 -0.91
N ILE A 151 -6.18 14.50 -0.92
CA ILE A 151 -4.76 14.80 -0.80
C ILE A 151 -4.54 15.99 0.14
N GLY A 152 -3.45 16.01 0.91
CA GLY A 152 -3.07 17.14 1.75
C GLY A 152 -2.62 16.72 3.14
N ASP A 153 -2.91 17.58 4.14
CA ASP A 153 -2.50 17.39 5.55
C ASP A 153 -0.97 17.20 5.69
N VAL A 154 -0.24 18.02 4.93
CA VAL A 154 1.23 17.95 4.89
C VAL A 154 1.84 18.45 6.19
N GLY A 155 1.17 19.40 6.86
CA GLY A 155 1.75 20.07 8.02
C GLY A 155 2.98 20.90 7.62
N ALA A 156 4.07 20.73 8.36
CA ALA A 156 5.36 21.32 7.95
C ALA A 156 5.96 20.52 6.80
N GLN A 157 6.45 21.24 5.78
CA GLN A 157 7.13 20.61 4.64
C GLN A 157 8.36 19.84 5.13
N ARG A 158 8.46 18.58 4.75
CA ARG A 158 9.55 17.67 5.12
C ARG A 158 10.64 17.59 4.06
N LEU A 159 10.27 17.81 2.78
CA LEU A 159 11.24 17.86 1.69
C LEU A 159 12.02 19.19 1.74
N PRO A 160 13.35 19.17 1.47
CA PRO A 160 14.18 20.37 1.50
C PRO A 160 13.62 21.47 0.59
N VAL A 161 13.36 22.64 1.18
CA VAL A 161 12.76 23.80 0.47
C VAL A 161 13.70 24.31 -0.63
N GLU A 162 15.02 24.28 -0.40
CA GLU A 162 16.02 24.72 -1.37
C GLU A 162 16.00 23.87 -2.65
N GLU A 163 15.61 22.59 -2.54
CA GLU A 163 15.62 21.65 -3.66
C GLU A 163 14.24 21.51 -4.30
N PHE A 164 13.20 21.41 -3.49
CA PHE A 164 11.86 21.09 -3.95
C PHE A 164 10.83 22.22 -3.79
N GLY A 165 11.20 23.31 -3.12
CA GLY A 165 10.25 24.38 -2.78
C GLY A 165 9.51 24.94 -4.00
N HIS A 166 10.19 25.10 -5.13
CA HIS A 166 9.59 25.59 -6.38
C HIS A 166 8.48 24.68 -6.94
N LEU A 167 8.47 23.38 -6.60
CA LEU A 167 7.42 22.43 -7.02
C LEU A 167 6.14 22.56 -6.20
N PHE A 168 6.25 23.22 -5.02
CA PHE A 168 5.13 23.51 -4.14
C PHE A 168 4.55 24.92 -4.33
N ASP A 169 5.16 25.76 -5.18
CA ASP A 169 4.69 27.11 -5.42
C ASP A 169 3.23 27.13 -5.90
N GLY A 170 2.39 27.86 -5.18
CA GLY A 170 0.95 27.94 -5.43
C GLY A 170 0.13 26.75 -4.89
N LYS A 171 0.76 25.62 -4.58
CA LYS A 171 0.09 24.39 -4.06
C LYS A 171 0.10 24.32 -2.53
N ALA A 172 1.07 24.96 -1.90
CA ALA A 172 1.36 24.84 -0.47
C ALA A 172 0.13 25.12 0.41
N THR A 173 -0.59 26.20 0.15
CA THR A 173 -1.76 26.58 0.97
C THR A 173 -2.85 25.52 0.94
N ALA A 174 -3.07 24.86 -0.21
CA ALA A 174 -4.08 23.80 -0.34
C ALA A 174 -3.67 22.50 0.35
N LEU A 175 -2.35 22.28 0.49
CA LEU A 175 -1.80 21.03 1.02
C LEU A 175 -1.54 21.04 2.53
N HIS A 176 -1.23 22.22 3.11
CA HIS A 176 -0.63 22.28 4.46
C HIS A 176 -1.60 22.00 5.61
N THR A 177 -2.82 22.50 5.57
CA THR A 177 -3.69 22.56 6.79
C THR A 177 -4.80 21.53 6.82
N SER A 178 -5.18 20.97 5.68
CA SER A 178 -6.26 19.99 5.60
C SER A 178 -6.18 19.17 4.31
N THR A 179 -6.88 18.05 4.29
CA THR A 179 -7.06 17.29 3.05
C THR A 179 -8.10 17.97 2.16
N VAL A 180 -7.82 17.98 0.87
CA VAL A 180 -8.75 18.45 -0.17
C VAL A 180 -9.20 17.30 -1.04
N GLY A 181 -10.48 17.29 -1.41
CA GLY A 181 -11.03 16.28 -2.31
C GLY A 181 -10.63 16.52 -3.78
N ALA A 182 -10.83 15.51 -4.61
CA ALA A 182 -10.36 15.45 -5.99
C ALA A 182 -10.65 16.71 -6.84
N ALA A 183 -11.89 17.21 -6.82
CA ALA A 183 -12.24 18.40 -7.61
C ALA A 183 -11.48 19.66 -7.17
N LYS A 184 -11.34 19.87 -5.85
CA LYS A 184 -10.60 20.99 -5.29
C LYS A 184 -9.10 20.87 -5.52
N ALA A 185 -8.55 19.65 -5.43
CA ALA A 185 -7.14 19.39 -5.68
C ALA A 185 -6.73 19.74 -7.13
N VAL A 186 -7.58 19.39 -8.10
CA VAL A 186 -7.38 19.78 -9.51
C VAL A 186 -7.53 21.29 -9.69
N ALA A 187 -8.57 21.91 -9.14
CA ALA A 187 -8.80 23.34 -9.25
C ALA A 187 -7.66 24.17 -8.64
N ALA A 188 -7.03 23.68 -7.58
CA ALA A 188 -5.86 24.29 -6.93
C ALA A 188 -4.53 23.95 -7.61
N GLY A 189 -4.51 23.17 -8.70
CA GLY A 189 -3.30 22.75 -9.39
C GLY A 189 -2.40 21.80 -8.57
N VAL A 190 -2.94 21.20 -7.49
CA VAL A 190 -2.20 20.24 -6.67
C VAL A 190 -1.96 18.95 -7.43
N VAL A 191 -2.96 18.51 -8.19
CA VAL A 191 -2.89 17.39 -9.14
C VAL A 191 -3.40 17.86 -10.50
N ASP A 192 -2.91 17.24 -11.58
CA ASP A 192 -3.18 17.73 -12.93
C ASP A 192 -4.62 17.45 -13.37
N ARG A 193 -5.19 16.32 -12.97
CA ARG A 193 -6.54 15.93 -13.41
C ARG A 193 -7.19 14.87 -12.53
N GLN A 194 -8.48 14.68 -12.72
CA GLN A 194 -9.17 13.50 -12.18
C GLN A 194 -8.99 12.31 -13.13
N ALA A 195 -8.75 11.12 -12.54
CA ALA A 195 -8.72 9.85 -13.24
C ALA A 195 -9.47 8.80 -12.39
N PRO A 196 -10.69 8.40 -12.78
CA PRO A 196 -11.51 7.46 -12.03
C PRO A 196 -10.87 6.08 -11.87
N THR A 197 -10.02 5.66 -12.79
CA THR A 197 -9.34 4.38 -12.79
C THR A 197 -7.86 4.55 -13.13
N ALA A 198 -7.04 3.56 -12.76
CA ALA A 198 -5.65 3.50 -13.18
C ALA A 198 -5.51 3.54 -14.72
N GLY A 199 -6.43 2.91 -15.45
CA GLY A 199 -6.48 2.99 -16.91
C GLY A 199 -6.68 4.42 -17.42
N ASP A 200 -7.54 5.21 -16.78
CA ASP A 200 -7.74 6.63 -17.13
C ASP A 200 -6.49 7.46 -16.81
N HIS A 201 -5.75 7.12 -15.75
CA HIS A 201 -4.45 7.73 -15.46
C HIS A 201 -3.44 7.42 -16.58
N LEU A 202 -3.32 6.15 -16.99
CA LEU A 202 -2.39 5.73 -18.03
C LEU A 202 -2.64 6.43 -19.37
N VAL A 203 -3.89 6.65 -19.75
CA VAL A 203 -4.27 7.34 -21.00
C VAL A 203 -3.68 8.75 -21.09
N GLY A 204 -3.34 9.38 -19.97
CA GLY A 204 -2.78 10.71 -19.93
C GLY A 204 -1.25 10.77 -19.88
N LEU A 205 -0.58 9.63 -19.85
CA LEU A 205 0.88 9.58 -19.82
C LEU A 205 1.48 9.60 -21.22
N ASP A 206 2.62 10.26 -21.36
CA ASP A 206 3.36 10.30 -22.61
C ASP A 206 3.91 8.91 -22.96
N GLY A 207 3.92 8.57 -24.23
CA GLY A 207 4.40 7.27 -24.72
C GLY A 207 3.46 6.08 -24.47
N VAL A 208 2.32 6.27 -23.81
CA VAL A 208 1.31 5.22 -23.63
C VAL A 208 0.44 5.13 -24.88
N GLU A 209 0.50 4.00 -25.56
CA GLU A 209 -0.39 3.73 -26.69
C GLU A 209 -1.84 3.58 -26.24
N THR A 210 -2.75 4.21 -26.98
CA THR A 210 -4.17 4.18 -26.65
C THR A 210 -5.02 3.84 -27.85
N LYS A 211 -6.15 3.14 -27.64
CA LYS A 211 -7.19 2.91 -28.65
C LYS A 211 -8.51 3.52 -28.21
N THR A 212 -9.29 3.97 -29.18
CA THR A 212 -10.65 4.42 -28.93
C THR A 212 -11.61 3.24 -29.01
N VAL A 213 -12.39 3.06 -27.96
CA VAL A 213 -13.42 2.01 -27.89
C VAL A 213 -14.78 2.64 -27.60
N LYS A 214 -15.86 1.99 -28.06
CA LYS A 214 -17.20 2.39 -27.67
C LYS A 214 -17.56 1.79 -26.32
N GLY A 215 -17.93 2.63 -25.36
CA GLY A 215 -18.46 2.20 -24.07
C GLY A 215 -19.86 1.61 -24.19
N LYS A 216 -20.37 1.06 -23.09
CA LYS A 216 -21.70 0.43 -23.03
C LYS A 216 -22.86 1.40 -23.36
N GLY A 217 -22.66 2.71 -23.14
CA GLY A 217 -23.60 3.77 -23.47
C GLY A 217 -23.40 4.38 -24.85
N GLY A 218 -22.48 3.84 -25.69
CA GLY A 218 -22.15 4.36 -27.03
C GLY A 218 -21.15 5.52 -27.02
N GLU A 219 -20.69 6.01 -25.85
CA GLU A 219 -19.67 7.02 -25.72
C GLU A 219 -18.30 6.49 -26.18
N LEU A 220 -17.52 7.36 -26.83
CA LEU A 220 -16.17 7.03 -27.25
C LEU A 220 -15.22 7.24 -26.04
N ARG A 221 -14.51 6.18 -25.65
CA ARG A 221 -13.54 6.19 -24.55
C ARG A 221 -12.17 5.75 -25.03
N ARG A 222 -11.12 6.44 -24.61
CA ARG A 222 -9.75 6.01 -24.82
C ARG A 222 -9.39 4.95 -23.79
N GLN A 223 -8.76 3.87 -24.24
CA GLN A 223 -8.21 2.83 -23.36
C GLN A 223 -6.72 2.66 -23.65
N PRO A 224 -5.88 2.45 -22.62
CA PRO A 224 -4.48 2.12 -22.84
C PRO A 224 -4.37 0.75 -23.49
N VAL A 225 -3.50 0.63 -24.47
CA VAL A 225 -3.09 -0.65 -25.10
C VAL A 225 -1.78 -1.12 -24.47
N THR A 226 -0.95 -0.19 -24.05
CA THR A 226 0.29 -0.46 -23.34
C THR A 226 0.03 -1.29 -22.08
N ARG A 227 0.80 -2.37 -21.91
CA ARG A 227 0.63 -3.31 -20.81
C ARG A 227 0.97 -2.64 -19.46
N ALA A 228 0.08 -2.73 -18.49
CA ALA A 228 0.37 -2.40 -17.10
C ALA A 228 0.93 -3.65 -16.37
N VAL A 229 2.10 -3.52 -15.76
CA VAL A 229 2.72 -4.54 -14.91
C VAL A 229 2.60 -4.07 -13.47
N ILE A 230 1.68 -4.69 -12.73
CA ILE A 230 1.42 -4.33 -11.33
C ILE A 230 2.43 -5.05 -10.44
N ALA A 231 3.23 -4.30 -9.71
CA ALA A 231 4.12 -4.79 -8.67
C ALA A 231 3.51 -4.47 -7.30
N LYS A 232 3.49 -5.47 -6.43
CA LYS A 232 3.06 -5.36 -5.03
C LYS A 232 4.20 -5.77 -4.13
N LEU A 233 4.19 -5.29 -2.88
CA LEU A 233 5.12 -5.77 -1.87
C LEU A 233 5.08 -7.30 -1.78
N PRO A 234 6.25 -7.98 -1.76
CA PRO A 234 6.33 -9.41 -1.50
C PRO A 234 5.64 -9.79 -0.19
N LEU A 235 5.13 -11.01 -0.07
CA LEU A 235 4.35 -11.45 1.11
C LEU A 235 5.12 -11.28 2.42
N PHE A 236 6.41 -11.57 2.45
CA PHE A 236 7.24 -11.37 3.65
C PHE A 236 7.37 -9.89 4.00
N ASP A 237 7.57 -9.02 3.02
CA ASP A 237 7.64 -7.58 3.21
C ASP A 237 6.30 -7.00 3.65
N GLN A 238 5.18 -7.53 3.11
CA GLN A 238 3.83 -7.21 3.59
C GLN A 238 3.64 -7.59 5.06
N LEU A 239 4.15 -8.75 5.47
CA LEU A 239 4.10 -9.18 6.87
C LEU A 239 4.87 -8.22 7.78
N PHE A 240 6.11 -7.86 7.42
CA PHE A 240 6.92 -6.90 8.19
C PHE A 240 6.26 -5.51 8.21
N HIS A 241 5.74 -5.04 7.10
CA HIS A 241 4.99 -3.79 7.03
C HIS A 241 3.76 -3.82 7.94
N THR A 242 3.00 -4.93 7.96
CA THR A 242 1.83 -5.10 8.82
C THR A 242 2.21 -5.14 10.30
N VAL A 243 3.26 -5.89 10.66
CA VAL A 243 3.75 -5.99 12.05
C VAL A 243 4.28 -4.65 12.55
N ALA A 244 4.91 -3.85 11.70
CA ALA A 244 5.37 -2.50 12.01
C ALA A 244 4.23 -1.48 12.17
N SER A 245 2.99 -1.83 11.81
CA SER A 245 1.86 -0.93 11.98
C SER A 245 1.56 -0.70 13.48
N PRO A 246 1.25 0.53 13.91
CA PRO A 246 1.00 0.82 15.33
C PRO A 246 -0.09 -0.06 15.94
N ALA A 247 -1.15 -0.34 15.20
CA ALA A 247 -2.26 -1.17 15.69
C ALA A 247 -1.83 -2.60 16.03
N VAL A 248 -1.03 -3.22 15.15
CA VAL A 248 -0.52 -4.59 15.37
C VAL A 248 0.55 -4.59 16.47
N ALA A 249 1.41 -3.59 16.52
CA ALA A 249 2.41 -3.46 17.58
C ALA A 249 1.75 -3.40 18.98
N TYR A 250 0.70 -2.62 19.15
CA TYR A 250 -0.07 -2.56 20.40
C TYR A 250 -0.76 -3.89 20.73
N LEU A 251 -1.33 -4.56 19.72
CA LEU A 251 -1.93 -5.88 19.91
C LEU A 251 -0.89 -6.90 20.40
N LEU A 252 0.27 -6.97 19.74
CA LEU A 252 1.36 -7.86 20.13
C LEU A 252 1.91 -7.55 21.51
N LEU A 253 2.04 -6.27 21.85
CA LEU A 253 2.41 -5.83 23.19
C LEU A 253 1.40 -6.33 24.23
N GLY A 254 0.11 -6.16 23.97
CA GLY A 254 -0.96 -6.63 24.88
C GLY A 254 -0.94 -8.14 25.06
N VAL A 255 -0.77 -8.90 23.98
CA VAL A 255 -0.62 -10.37 24.03
C VAL A 255 0.65 -10.76 24.82
N GLY A 256 1.78 -10.10 24.56
CA GLY A 256 3.03 -10.36 25.29
C GLY A 256 2.91 -10.11 26.79
N ILE A 257 2.30 -9.00 27.21
CA ILE A 257 2.03 -8.70 28.62
C ILE A 257 1.08 -9.77 29.22
N GLY A 258 0.03 -10.15 28.47
CA GLY A 258 -0.90 -11.19 28.91
C GLY A 258 -0.22 -12.53 29.14
N LEU A 259 0.69 -12.95 28.26
CA LEU A 259 1.49 -14.16 28.42
C LEU A 259 2.43 -14.08 29.62
N LEU A 260 3.10 -12.95 29.83
CA LEU A 260 3.96 -12.73 31.02
C LEU A 260 3.15 -12.84 32.31
N ILE A 261 1.96 -12.24 32.37
CA ILE A 261 1.07 -12.34 33.52
C ILE A 261 0.64 -13.81 33.72
N PHE A 262 0.25 -14.49 32.64
CA PHE A 262 -0.14 -15.90 32.70
C PHE A 262 1.00 -16.77 33.24
N GLU A 263 2.23 -16.60 32.73
CA GLU A 263 3.40 -17.33 33.18
C GLU A 263 3.70 -17.08 34.67
N PHE A 264 3.60 -15.82 35.10
CA PHE A 264 3.79 -15.46 36.50
C PHE A 264 2.82 -16.22 37.43
N PHE A 265 1.57 -16.40 37.03
CA PHE A 265 0.57 -17.13 37.82
C PHE A 265 0.67 -18.66 37.67
N THR A 266 1.26 -19.16 36.57
CA THR A 266 1.35 -20.61 36.28
C THR A 266 2.75 -21.18 36.61
N ALA A 267 3.77 -20.37 36.80
CA ALA A 267 5.16 -20.78 37.10
C ALA A 267 5.34 -21.64 38.37
N GLY A 268 4.29 -21.90 39.12
CA GLY A 268 4.28 -22.82 40.27
C GLY A 268 3.63 -24.19 40.02
N VAL A 269 3.15 -24.47 38.80
CA VAL A 269 2.29 -25.66 38.51
C VAL A 269 2.96 -26.66 37.55
N GLY A 270 4.18 -26.44 37.13
CA GLY A 270 4.81 -27.24 36.09
C GLY A 270 6.25 -27.61 36.29
N VAL A 271 6.58 -28.41 37.35
CA VAL A 271 7.77 -29.27 37.36
C VAL A 271 7.37 -30.57 38.02
#